data_dfbcfea9a62840d1fccb934080c3389c
#
_entry.id   dfbcfea9a62840d1fccb934080c3389c
#
_cell.length_a   1.000
_cell.length_b   1.000
_cell.length_c   1.000
_cell.angle_alpha   90.00
_cell.angle_beta   90.00
_cell.angle_gamma   90.00
#
_symmetry.space_group_name_H-M   'P 1'
#
loop_
_entity.id
_entity.type
_entity.pdbx_description
1 polymer ?
#
loop_
_entity_poly.entity_id
_entity_poly.type
_entity_poly.pdbx_seq_one_letter_code
_entity_poly.pdbx_strand_id
1 'polypeptide(L)'
;MKLCVKMIKRWIMAFDGFFIYQLIKELNQNLVKARLEKVYQNDEFSFIFVFYLRGERKYLHIYLSPNRFGIHLSKHQTQNQASSQFLNTLKKHLEGAILENVTQYETDRVITLNFTAYDFIDGPVSKKLVFEAMGKHSNLLLVKDNVIVDTLKKM
;
A
#
# COMPACT_ATOMS: atom_id res chain seq x y z
N MET A 1 13.12 3.48 -14.34
CA MET A 1 13.62 4.83 -14.12
C MET A 1 14.91 4.80 -13.33
N LYS A 2 15.88 5.57 -13.78
CA LYS A 2 17.21 5.58 -13.18
C LYS A 2 17.20 6.00 -11.71
N LEU A 3 16.29 6.88 -11.34
CA LEU A 3 16.17 7.37 -9.98
C LEU A 3 15.73 6.27 -9.01
N CYS A 4 14.82 5.42 -9.45
CA CYS A 4 14.33 4.31 -8.61
C CYS A 4 15.43 3.30 -8.31
N VAL A 5 16.30 3.01 -9.28
CA VAL A 5 17.41 2.07 -9.09
C VAL A 5 18.41 2.59 -8.08
N LYS A 6 18.73 3.88 -8.13
CA LYS A 6 19.60 4.52 -7.13
C LYS A 6 18.96 4.51 -5.75
N MET A 7 17.66 4.70 -5.69
CA MET A 7 16.94 4.72 -4.41
C MET A 7 16.83 3.34 -3.77
N ILE A 8 16.68 2.30 -4.57
CA ILE A 8 16.67 0.93 -4.05
C ILE A 8 17.94 0.63 -3.27
N LYS A 9 19.09 1.09 -3.73
CA LYS A 9 20.36 0.90 -3.03
C LYS A 9 20.45 1.70 -1.74
N ARG A 10 19.63 2.75 -1.58
CA ARG A 10 19.66 3.63 -0.41
C ARG A 10 18.42 3.52 0.47
N TRP A 11 17.53 2.58 0.17
CA TRP A 11 16.22 2.50 0.84
C TRP A 11 16.31 2.56 2.35
N ILE A 12 17.19 1.75 2.91
CA ILE A 12 17.31 1.64 4.36
C ILE A 12 17.75 2.95 4.98
N MET A 13 18.53 3.75 4.24
CA MET A 13 19.10 5.01 4.73
C MET A 13 18.32 6.25 4.31
N ALA A 14 17.62 6.17 3.17
CA ALA A 14 17.00 7.34 2.54
C ALA A 14 15.47 7.34 2.59
N PHE A 15 14.83 6.37 3.24
CA PHE A 15 13.38 6.33 3.37
C PHE A 15 12.95 7.27 4.50
N ASP A 16 13.21 8.56 4.29
CA ASP A 16 12.91 9.63 5.26
C ASP A 16 11.67 10.43 4.85
N GLY A 17 11.33 11.43 5.63
CA GLY A 17 10.14 12.24 5.40
C GLY A 17 10.11 12.93 4.05
N PHE A 18 11.26 13.39 3.55
CA PHE A 18 11.34 14.05 2.24
C PHE A 18 11.10 13.06 1.10
N PHE A 19 11.73 11.89 1.17
CA PHE A 19 11.53 10.85 0.16
C PHE A 19 10.07 10.39 0.15
N ILE A 20 9.48 10.20 1.31
CA ILE A 20 8.07 9.82 1.44
C ILE A 20 7.17 10.89 0.83
N TYR A 21 7.47 12.15 1.06
CA TYR A 21 6.70 13.26 0.47
C TYR A 21 6.68 13.15 -1.06
N GLN A 22 7.84 12.92 -1.68
CA GLN A 22 7.92 12.77 -3.13
C GLN A 22 7.19 11.53 -3.62
N LEU A 23 7.29 10.43 -2.89
CA LEU A 23 6.60 9.20 -3.22
C LEU A 23 5.08 9.39 -3.17
N ILE A 24 4.57 10.04 -2.13
CA ILE A 24 3.15 10.31 -1.99
C ILE A 24 2.64 11.17 -3.15
N LYS A 25 3.42 12.16 -3.55
CA LYS A 25 3.07 12.99 -4.69
C LYS A 25 2.94 12.16 -5.97
N GLU A 26 3.89 11.26 -6.20
CA GLU A 26 3.86 10.35 -7.35
C GLU A 26 2.64 9.43 -7.30
N LEU A 27 2.35 8.84 -6.14
CA LEU A 27 1.22 7.94 -5.98
C LEU A 27 -0.11 8.66 -6.20
N ASN A 28 -0.25 9.87 -5.69
CA ASN A 28 -1.47 10.66 -5.92
C ASN A 28 -1.66 10.99 -7.40
N GLN A 29 -0.59 11.33 -8.10
CA GLN A 29 -0.67 11.64 -9.53
C GLN A 29 -1.09 10.44 -10.36
N ASN A 30 -0.74 9.24 -9.95
CA ASN A 30 -0.95 8.02 -10.75
C ASN A 30 -2.13 7.17 -10.31
N LEU A 31 -2.55 7.23 -9.06
CA LEU A 31 -3.50 6.26 -8.51
C LEU A 31 -4.80 6.85 -7.99
N VAL A 32 -4.93 8.18 -7.85
CA VAL A 32 -6.16 8.77 -7.36
C VAL A 32 -7.32 8.42 -8.28
N LYS A 33 -8.43 7.94 -7.70
CA LYS A 33 -9.63 7.45 -8.37
C LYS A 33 -9.46 6.09 -9.05
N ALA A 34 -8.32 5.45 -8.90
CA ALA A 34 -8.13 4.09 -9.38
C ALA A 34 -8.92 3.11 -8.50
N ARG A 35 -9.41 2.05 -9.13
CA ARG A 35 -10.09 0.97 -8.43
C ARG A 35 -9.07 -0.13 -8.09
N LEU A 36 -9.07 -0.58 -6.86
CA LEU A 36 -8.25 -1.72 -6.46
C LEU A 36 -8.94 -3.00 -6.92
N GLU A 37 -8.37 -3.64 -7.94
CA GLU A 37 -8.96 -4.85 -8.52
C GLU A 37 -8.60 -6.11 -7.73
N LYS A 38 -7.32 -6.25 -7.39
CA LYS A 38 -6.79 -7.45 -6.77
C LYS A 38 -5.68 -7.11 -5.80
N VAL A 39 -5.52 -7.96 -4.80
CA VAL A 39 -4.37 -7.93 -3.89
C VAL A 39 -3.70 -9.30 -3.95
N TYR A 40 -2.39 -9.31 -4.16
CA TYR A 40 -1.59 -10.52 -4.16
C TYR A 40 -0.51 -10.42 -3.09
N GLN A 41 -0.08 -11.56 -2.60
CA GLN A 41 1.04 -11.65 -1.67
C GLN A 41 2.13 -12.48 -2.31
N ASN A 42 3.35 -11.93 -2.39
CA ASN A 42 4.47 -12.64 -2.99
C ASN A 42 5.14 -13.57 -1.99
N ASP A 43 5.39 -13.07 -0.80
CA ASP A 43 5.98 -13.82 0.30
C ASP A 43 5.41 -13.27 1.61
N GLU A 44 5.99 -13.68 2.73
CA GLU A 44 5.47 -13.35 4.05
C GLU A 44 5.31 -11.83 4.27
N PHE A 45 6.19 -11.04 3.67
CA PHE A 45 6.25 -9.59 3.92
C PHE A 45 6.19 -8.74 2.67
N SER A 46 5.66 -9.25 1.56
CA SER A 46 5.51 -8.41 0.37
C SER A 46 4.18 -8.64 -0.32
N PHE A 47 3.59 -7.53 -0.77
CA PHE A 47 2.26 -7.49 -1.36
C PHE A 47 2.27 -6.70 -2.65
N ILE A 48 1.35 -7.05 -3.55
CA ILE A 48 1.12 -6.31 -4.79
C ILE A 48 -0.36 -5.93 -4.83
N PHE A 49 -0.62 -4.64 -5.00
CA PHE A 49 -1.96 -4.09 -5.14
C PHE A 49 -2.15 -3.70 -6.61
N VAL A 50 -3.11 -4.32 -7.26
CA VAL A 50 -3.38 -4.10 -8.69
C VAL A 50 -4.46 -3.04 -8.82
N PHE A 51 -4.09 -1.87 -9.32
CA PHE A 51 -5.01 -0.76 -9.55
C PHE A 51 -5.36 -0.63 -11.02
N TYR A 52 -6.61 -0.31 -11.28
CA TYR A 52 -7.11 -0.06 -12.63
C TYR A 52 -7.61 1.37 -12.74
N LEU A 53 -7.10 2.09 -13.72
CA LEU A 53 -7.52 3.47 -13.99
C LEU A 53 -7.42 3.76 -15.48
N ARG A 54 -8.54 4.16 -16.07
CA ARG A 54 -8.59 4.62 -17.48
C ARG A 54 -7.98 3.61 -18.46
N GLY A 55 -8.30 2.34 -18.30
CA GLY A 55 -7.84 1.29 -19.21
C GLY A 55 -6.45 0.76 -18.93
N GLU A 56 -5.77 1.28 -17.90
CA GLU A 56 -4.43 0.83 -17.55
C GLU A 56 -4.42 0.18 -16.17
N ARG A 57 -3.60 -0.86 -16.03
CA ARG A 57 -3.30 -1.48 -14.74
C ARG A 57 -1.95 -1.02 -14.25
N LYS A 58 -1.89 -0.68 -12.97
CA LYS A 58 -0.65 -0.31 -12.29
C LYS A 58 -0.52 -1.17 -11.05
N TYR A 59 0.72 -1.54 -10.75
CA TYR A 59 1.01 -2.48 -9.69
C TYR A 59 1.79 -1.77 -8.60
N LEU A 60 1.19 -1.66 -7.42
CA LEU A 60 1.82 -1.06 -6.25
C LEU A 60 2.43 -2.16 -5.41
N HIS A 61 3.76 -2.15 -5.31
CA HIS A 61 4.50 -3.13 -4.52
C HIS A 61 4.80 -2.56 -3.15
N ILE A 62 4.46 -3.32 -2.11
CA ILE A 62 4.76 -2.95 -0.73
C ILE A 62 5.61 -4.04 -0.10
N TYR A 63 6.77 -3.65 0.42
CA TYR A 63 7.74 -4.54 1.05
C TYR A 63 7.88 -4.17 2.52
N LEU A 64 7.82 -5.19 3.39
CA LEU A 64 7.86 -4.99 4.84
C LEU A 64 8.87 -5.91 5.53
N SER A 65 9.79 -6.48 4.76
CA SER A 65 10.86 -7.31 5.28
C SER A 65 11.90 -6.46 6.01
N PRO A 66 12.56 -7.01 7.06
CA PRO A 66 13.64 -6.28 7.72
C PRO A 66 14.77 -5.83 6.79
N ASN A 67 15.02 -6.62 5.75
CA ASN A 67 16.10 -6.36 4.78
C ASN A 67 15.64 -5.53 3.60
N ARG A 68 14.34 -5.43 3.39
CA ARG A 68 13.80 -4.69 2.26
C ARG A 68 12.41 -4.18 2.62
N PHE A 69 12.29 -2.87 2.78
CA PHE A 69 10.99 -2.25 3.05
C PHE A 69 10.83 -1.03 2.16
N GLY A 70 9.59 -0.74 1.81
CA GLY A 70 9.27 0.41 0.97
C GLY A 70 8.07 0.15 0.09
N ILE A 71 7.77 1.15 -0.73
CA ILE A 71 6.66 1.13 -1.69
C ILE A 71 7.20 1.57 -3.04
N HIS A 72 6.78 0.90 -4.11
CA HIS A 72 7.04 1.43 -5.44
C HIS A 72 5.95 1.02 -6.43
N LEU A 73 5.77 1.84 -7.45
CA LEU A 73 4.80 1.63 -8.51
C LEU A 73 5.49 1.00 -9.73
N SER A 74 4.84 0.00 -10.33
CA SER A 74 5.38 -0.72 -11.48
C SER A 74 4.28 -1.00 -12.48
N LYS A 75 4.68 -1.28 -13.73
CA LYS A 75 3.77 -1.77 -14.76
C LYS A 75 3.81 -3.30 -14.90
N HIS A 76 4.58 -3.96 -14.06
CA HIS A 76 4.81 -5.41 -14.17
C HIS A 76 4.33 -6.13 -12.92
N GLN A 77 3.69 -7.27 -13.12
CA GLN A 77 3.25 -8.14 -12.05
C GLN A 77 4.25 -9.29 -11.88
N THR A 78 4.56 -9.64 -10.62
CA THR A 78 5.31 -10.85 -10.32
C THR A 78 4.36 -12.04 -10.19
N GLN A 79 4.90 -13.25 -10.34
CA GLN A 79 4.05 -14.44 -10.43
C GLN A 79 4.00 -15.27 -9.15
N ASN A 80 4.78 -14.95 -8.14
CA ASN A 80 4.75 -15.69 -6.89
C ASN A 80 3.48 -15.37 -6.11
N GLN A 81 2.84 -16.41 -5.59
CA GLN A 81 1.61 -16.25 -4.83
C GLN A 81 1.72 -17.00 -3.50
N ALA A 82 1.75 -16.24 -2.43
CA ALA A 82 1.60 -16.75 -1.08
C ALA A 82 0.18 -16.47 -0.60
N SER A 83 -0.18 -17.03 0.55
CA SER A 83 -1.48 -16.77 1.16
C SER A 83 -1.32 -16.60 2.66
N SER A 84 -2.23 -15.83 3.27
CA SER A 84 -2.24 -15.59 4.69
C SER A 84 -3.62 -15.10 5.11
N GLN A 85 -3.88 -15.14 6.40
CA GLN A 85 -5.11 -14.59 6.96
C GLN A 85 -5.20 -13.09 6.71
N PHE A 86 -4.08 -12.39 6.84
CA PHE A 86 -4.04 -10.94 6.58
C PHE A 86 -4.38 -10.62 5.13
N LEU A 87 -3.86 -11.41 4.18
CA LEU A 87 -4.20 -11.24 2.77
C LEU A 87 -5.70 -11.39 2.55
N ASN A 88 -6.31 -12.41 3.16
CA ASN A 88 -7.76 -12.62 3.04
C ASN A 88 -8.54 -11.44 3.59
N THR A 89 -8.10 -10.85 4.69
CA THR A 89 -8.71 -9.65 5.25
C THR A 89 -8.59 -8.46 4.32
N LEU A 90 -7.41 -8.25 3.72
CA LEU A 90 -7.22 -7.18 2.74
C LEU A 90 -8.13 -7.35 1.53
N LYS A 91 -8.23 -8.56 1.01
CA LYS A 91 -9.10 -8.85 -0.13
C LYS A 91 -10.56 -8.54 0.19
N LYS A 92 -11.02 -9.01 1.35
CA LYS A 92 -12.41 -8.83 1.76
C LYS A 92 -12.78 -7.35 1.89
N HIS A 93 -11.88 -6.55 2.44
CA HIS A 93 -12.19 -5.16 2.76
C HIS A 93 -11.85 -4.18 1.63
N LEU A 94 -10.84 -4.45 0.84
CA LEU A 94 -10.30 -3.46 -0.10
C LEU A 94 -10.53 -3.77 -1.58
N GLU A 95 -10.69 -5.03 -1.97
CA GLU A 95 -10.92 -5.32 -3.39
C GLU A 95 -12.23 -4.70 -3.85
N GLY A 96 -12.18 -3.95 -4.95
CA GLY A 96 -13.30 -3.18 -5.47
C GLY A 96 -13.38 -1.75 -4.97
N ALA A 97 -12.58 -1.38 -3.97
CA ALA A 97 -12.59 -0.02 -3.43
C ALA A 97 -11.88 0.97 -4.36
N ILE A 98 -12.24 2.24 -4.22
CA ILE A 98 -11.64 3.34 -4.97
C ILE A 98 -10.64 4.06 -4.09
N LEU A 99 -9.45 4.30 -4.59
CA LEU A 99 -8.44 5.08 -3.87
C LEU A 99 -8.77 6.57 -4.00
N GLU A 100 -9.04 7.21 -2.87
CA GLU A 100 -9.39 8.63 -2.86
C GLU A 100 -8.15 9.52 -2.82
N ASN A 101 -7.18 9.17 -1.99
CA ASN A 101 -5.92 9.87 -1.92
C ASN A 101 -4.90 9.07 -1.11
N VAL A 102 -3.65 9.52 -1.17
CA VAL A 102 -2.55 8.99 -0.36
C VAL A 102 -2.00 10.14 0.46
N THR A 103 -1.87 9.95 1.77
CA THR A 103 -1.43 11.00 2.68
C THR A 103 -0.25 10.54 3.54
N GLN A 104 0.49 11.50 4.05
CA GLN A 104 1.56 11.28 5.01
C GLN A 104 1.13 11.88 6.34
N TYR A 105 1.32 11.14 7.43
CA TYR A 105 1.03 11.67 8.76
C TYR A 105 2.16 12.61 9.18
N GLU A 106 1.88 13.91 9.12
CA GLU A 106 2.85 14.99 9.40
C GLU A 106 4.13 14.78 8.60
N THR A 107 5.29 14.73 9.28
CA THR A 107 6.59 14.44 8.65
C THR A 107 7.06 13.03 8.93
N ASP A 108 6.20 12.20 9.51
CA ASP A 108 6.57 10.85 9.91
C ASP A 108 6.61 9.88 8.72
N ARG A 109 7.19 8.70 8.97
CA ARG A 109 7.30 7.63 7.98
C ARG A 109 6.04 6.79 7.95
N VAL A 110 4.89 7.45 7.93
CA VAL A 110 3.59 6.79 7.91
C VAL A 110 2.85 7.25 6.67
N ILE A 111 2.51 6.29 5.80
CA ILE A 111 1.79 6.53 4.56
C ILE A 111 0.41 5.92 4.71
N THR A 112 -0.63 6.69 4.44
CA THR A 112 -2.00 6.21 4.49
C THR A 112 -2.62 6.26 3.11
N LEU A 113 -3.13 5.11 2.65
CA LEU A 113 -3.94 5.01 1.45
C LEU A 113 -5.40 5.05 1.88
N ASN A 114 -6.09 6.08 1.46
CA ASN A 114 -7.50 6.31 1.84
C ASN A 114 -8.41 5.79 0.74
N PHE A 115 -9.26 4.81 1.08
CA PHE A 115 -10.18 4.15 0.15
C PHE A 115 -11.63 4.45 0.50
N THR A 116 -12.48 4.45 -0.53
CA THR A 116 -13.93 4.36 -0.36
C THR A 116 -14.39 3.02 -0.90
N ALA A 117 -15.01 2.22 -0.04
CA ALA A 117 -15.61 0.94 -0.41
C ALA A 117 -17.13 1.07 -0.29
N TYR A 118 -17.86 0.21 -1.01
CA TYR A 118 -19.32 0.21 -0.93
C TYR A 118 -19.81 -1.03 -0.21
N ASP A 119 -20.63 -0.81 0.79
CA ASP A 119 -21.31 -1.85 1.55
C ASP A 119 -22.79 -1.84 1.17
N PHE A 120 -23.41 -3.03 1.10
CA PHE A 120 -24.83 -3.13 0.78
C PHE A 120 -25.74 -2.44 1.79
N ILE A 121 -25.33 -2.42 3.05
CA ILE A 121 -26.14 -1.92 4.14
C ILE A 121 -25.81 -0.46 4.41
N ASP A 122 -24.53 -0.13 4.53
CA ASP A 122 -24.08 1.19 4.98
C ASP A 122 -23.74 2.15 3.84
N GLY A 123 -23.75 1.68 2.58
CA GLY A 123 -23.36 2.50 1.44
C GLY A 123 -21.85 2.74 1.39
N PRO A 124 -21.39 3.96 1.08
CA PRO A 124 -19.96 4.24 1.01
C PRO A 124 -19.34 4.23 2.40
N VAL A 125 -18.24 3.49 2.54
CA VAL A 125 -17.50 3.32 3.78
C VAL A 125 -16.05 3.70 3.56
N SER A 126 -15.48 4.49 4.48
CA SER A 126 -14.07 4.88 4.44
C SER A 126 -13.22 3.78 5.06
N LYS A 127 -12.19 3.35 4.32
CA LYS A 127 -11.21 2.38 4.81
C LYS A 127 -9.82 2.90 4.52
N LYS A 128 -8.88 2.56 5.40
CA LYS A 128 -7.50 3.04 5.29
C LYS A 128 -6.54 1.88 5.34
N LEU A 129 -5.53 1.94 4.49
CA LEU A 129 -4.38 1.05 4.57
C LEU A 129 -3.19 1.90 5.00
N VAL A 130 -2.63 1.58 6.16
CA VAL A 130 -1.57 2.38 6.77
C VAL A 130 -0.26 1.61 6.69
N PHE A 131 0.73 2.20 6.05
CA PHE A 131 2.08 1.67 5.95
C PHE A 131 2.99 2.44 6.90
N GLU A 132 3.54 1.75 7.89
CA GLU A 132 4.50 2.31 8.83
C GLU A 132 5.90 1.87 8.44
N ALA A 133 6.72 2.80 7.96
CA ALA A 133 8.06 2.50 7.44
C ALA A 133 9.10 2.68 8.55
N MET A 134 9.27 1.66 9.37
CA MET A 134 10.17 1.70 10.52
C MET A 134 11.26 0.62 10.45
N GLY A 135 11.85 0.43 9.29
CA GLY A 135 12.90 -0.56 9.10
C GLY A 135 12.40 -1.97 9.39
N LYS A 136 13.06 -2.68 10.29
CA LYS A 136 12.67 -4.04 10.66
C LYS A 136 11.31 -4.09 11.37
N HIS A 137 10.82 -2.96 11.87
CA HIS A 137 9.51 -2.86 12.51
C HIS A 137 8.43 -2.31 11.58
N SER A 138 8.71 -2.23 10.28
CA SER A 138 7.72 -1.80 9.31
C SER A 138 6.48 -2.68 9.36
N ASN A 139 5.30 -2.08 9.29
CA ASN A 139 4.05 -2.80 9.41
C ASN A 139 3.01 -2.26 8.43
N LEU A 140 1.98 -3.06 8.21
CA LEU A 140 0.86 -2.70 7.37
C LEU A 140 -0.41 -2.95 8.17
N LEU A 141 -1.25 -1.92 8.28
CA LEU A 141 -2.45 -1.94 9.10
C LEU A 141 -3.68 -1.62 8.26
N LEU A 142 -4.74 -2.38 8.47
CA LEU A 142 -6.04 -2.10 7.87
C LEU A 142 -6.94 -1.45 8.91
N VAL A 143 -7.50 -0.28 8.57
CA VAL A 143 -8.32 0.53 9.48
C VAL A 143 -9.69 0.78 8.86
N LYS A 144 -10.74 0.59 9.64
CA LYS A 144 -12.11 0.92 9.28
C LYS A 144 -12.74 1.70 10.43
N ASP A 145 -13.32 2.87 10.13
CA ASP A 145 -13.97 3.72 11.14
C ASP A 145 -13.06 4.02 12.34
N ASN A 146 -11.80 4.34 12.05
CA ASN A 146 -10.76 4.66 13.02
C ASN A 146 -10.43 3.51 13.99
N VAL A 147 -10.80 2.28 13.64
CA VAL A 147 -10.48 1.08 14.40
C VAL A 147 -9.60 0.17 13.56
N ILE A 148 -8.52 -0.32 14.15
CA ILE A 148 -7.63 -1.26 13.47
C ILE A 148 -8.37 -2.59 13.32
N VAL A 149 -8.57 -3.02 12.07
CA VAL A 149 -9.23 -4.29 11.75
C VAL A 149 -8.23 -5.44 11.82
N ASP A 150 -7.03 -5.24 11.27
CA ASP A 150 -5.98 -6.25 11.25
C ASP A 150 -4.63 -5.61 11.00
N THR A 151 -3.57 -6.32 11.36
CA THR A 151 -2.19 -5.91 11.12
C THR A 151 -1.40 -7.07 10.53
N LEU A 152 -0.41 -6.78 9.70
CA LEU A 152 0.47 -7.83 9.16
C LEU A 152 1.33 -8.42 10.27
N LYS A 153 1.97 -7.58 11.05
CA LYS A 153 2.80 -8.00 12.17
C LYS A 153 2.03 -7.73 13.45
N LYS A 154 1.77 -8.77 14.20
CA LYS A 154 1.01 -8.63 15.46
C LYS A 154 1.86 -7.90 16.50
N MET A 155 1.20 -7.04 17.22
CA MET A 155 1.83 -6.26 18.28
C MET A 155 1.62 -6.92 19.64
#